data_7120449f56deaab63d0aaa2e2f5e2f4a
#
_entry.id   7120449f56deaab63d0aaa2e2f5e2f4a
#
_cell.length_a   1.000
_cell.length_b   1.000
_cell.length_c   1.000
_cell.angle_alpha   90.00
_cell.angle_beta   90.00
_cell.angle_gamma   90.00
#
_symmetry.space_group_name_H-M   'P 1'
#
loop_
_entity.id
_entity.type
_entity.pdbx_description
1 polymer ?
#
loop_
_entity_poly.entity_id
_entity_poly.type
_entity_poly.pdbx_seq_one_letter_code
_entity_poly.pdbx_strand_id
1 'polypeptide(L)'
;MSPAVALTAELIRRPSVSPEDKGCLDVIGERLAKLKFNNERIDFAPVANLWAKHGTGHPVLCFAGHTDVVPSGPREEWQTDPFEPVIRNGIMYGRGAADMKSGLAAMTIAAERFIAKHPDHKGTLAFLLTSDEEGPSVDGTRRVMQVLEARPEKIDWCVVGEPSSGEKLGDTVKIGRRGSLSGKLTVHGIQGHVAYPHLADNPVHLLAPALAELATREWDKGNSFFQPTTFQVSNLSAGTGAPNVIPGELKARFNIRFSTEQSVEKMQATITEILDRHKVNYTLEWFVSGLPFFTAPGPLSDATQQAVKEFTGLTATLSTTGGTSDGRFIAPTGASVVELGVLNATIHKVNECVRMADVDTLVQMYERMMELLLT
;
A
#
# COMPACT_ATOMS: atom_id res chain seq x y z
N MET A 1 8.36 -18.89 -21.93
CA MET A 1 8.19 -17.98 -20.78
C MET A 1 8.71 -16.62 -21.22
N SER A 2 7.90 -15.56 -21.09
CA SER A 2 8.34 -14.21 -21.42
C SER A 2 9.38 -13.70 -20.43
N PRO A 3 10.15 -12.65 -20.78
CA PRO A 3 11.12 -12.06 -19.85
C PRO A 3 10.51 -11.56 -18.54
N ALA A 4 9.31 -10.97 -18.58
CA ALA A 4 8.63 -10.48 -17.37
C ALA A 4 8.17 -11.63 -16.47
N VAL A 5 7.60 -12.68 -17.04
CA VAL A 5 7.20 -13.89 -16.31
C VAL A 5 8.42 -14.61 -15.72
N ALA A 6 9.56 -14.63 -16.44
CA ALA A 6 10.80 -15.21 -15.93
C ALA A 6 11.36 -14.41 -14.74
N LEU A 7 11.36 -13.07 -14.85
CA LEU A 7 11.80 -12.20 -13.76
C LEU A 7 10.87 -12.29 -12.55
N THR A 8 9.54 -12.34 -12.77
CA THR A 8 8.58 -12.58 -11.68
C THR A 8 8.91 -13.87 -10.91
N ALA A 9 9.14 -14.96 -11.63
CA ALA A 9 9.51 -16.24 -11.02
C ALA A 9 10.84 -16.16 -10.27
N GLU A 10 11.81 -15.44 -10.80
CA GLU A 10 13.10 -15.20 -10.15
C GLU A 10 12.95 -14.41 -8.84
N LEU A 11 12.10 -13.37 -8.82
CA LEU A 11 11.83 -12.58 -7.62
C LEU A 11 11.05 -13.40 -6.57
N ILE A 12 10.08 -14.23 -6.97
CA ILE A 12 9.32 -15.09 -6.04
C ILE A 12 10.24 -16.06 -5.29
N ARG A 13 11.28 -16.62 -5.95
CA ARG A 13 12.25 -17.53 -5.31
C ARG A 13 13.07 -16.88 -4.20
N ARG A 14 12.97 -15.59 -4.03
CA ARG A 14 13.58 -14.84 -2.92
C ARG A 14 12.53 -14.62 -1.84
N PRO A 15 12.61 -15.34 -0.69
CA PRO A 15 11.60 -15.24 0.38
C PRO A 15 11.79 -13.95 1.18
N SER A 16 11.53 -12.84 0.54
CA SER A 16 11.69 -11.48 1.05
C SER A 16 10.51 -11.09 1.96
N VAL A 17 10.29 -11.86 3.02
CA VAL A 17 9.29 -11.52 4.03
C VAL A 17 9.71 -10.25 4.76
N SER A 18 8.82 -9.26 4.80
CA SER A 18 9.08 -7.93 5.35
C SER A 18 9.79 -7.99 6.73
N PRO A 19 10.84 -7.21 6.95
CA PRO A 19 11.40 -6.17 6.10
C PRO A 19 12.59 -6.64 5.21
N GLU A 20 12.76 -7.95 5.00
CA GLU A 20 13.90 -8.50 4.28
C GLU A 20 13.73 -8.42 2.76
N ASP A 21 14.77 -7.98 2.04
CA ASP A 21 14.81 -7.90 0.57
C ASP A 21 15.24 -9.22 -0.09
N LYS A 22 16.11 -9.97 0.54
CA LYS A 22 16.70 -11.24 0.02
C LYS A 22 17.33 -11.13 -1.38
N GLY A 23 17.83 -9.94 -1.75
CA GLY A 23 18.51 -9.69 -3.02
C GLY A 23 17.56 -9.42 -4.20
N CYS A 24 16.31 -9.14 -3.96
CA CYS A 24 15.38 -8.72 -5.02
C CYS A 24 15.83 -7.40 -5.66
N LEU A 25 16.22 -6.41 -4.84
CA LEU A 25 16.73 -5.13 -5.33
C LEU A 25 18.02 -5.26 -6.12
N ASP A 26 18.89 -6.22 -5.77
CA ASP A 26 20.13 -6.45 -6.52
C ASP A 26 19.82 -6.97 -7.92
N VAL A 27 18.88 -7.93 -8.06
CA VAL A 27 18.44 -8.44 -9.36
C VAL A 27 17.89 -7.33 -10.26
N ILE A 28 17.03 -6.47 -9.73
CA ILE A 28 16.46 -5.36 -10.48
C ILE A 28 17.54 -4.31 -10.77
N GLY A 29 18.35 -3.96 -9.77
CA GLY A 29 19.42 -2.98 -9.90
C GLY A 29 20.48 -3.37 -10.95
N GLU A 30 20.88 -4.64 -11.01
CA GLU A 30 21.80 -5.13 -12.03
C GLU A 30 21.21 -5.01 -13.45
N ARG A 31 19.93 -5.23 -13.61
CA ARG A 31 19.22 -5.05 -14.91
C ARG A 31 19.17 -3.58 -15.30
N LEU A 32 18.82 -2.70 -14.38
CA LEU A 32 18.78 -1.25 -14.58
C LEU A 32 20.19 -0.69 -14.87
N ALA A 33 21.23 -1.19 -14.18
CA ALA A 33 22.61 -0.79 -14.43
C ALA A 33 23.08 -1.10 -15.87
N LYS A 34 22.65 -2.23 -16.46
CA LYS A 34 22.92 -2.58 -17.87
C LYS A 34 22.32 -1.58 -18.84
N LEU A 35 21.24 -0.88 -18.44
CA LEU A 35 20.60 0.22 -19.19
C LEU A 35 21.20 1.58 -18.86
N LYS A 36 22.31 1.63 -18.10
CA LYS A 36 22.99 2.86 -17.65
C LYS A 36 22.18 3.72 -16.68
N PHE A 37 21.27 3.12 -15.92
CA PHE A 37 20.71 3.80 -14.76
C PHE A 37 21.79 4.07 -13.73
N ASN A 38 21.72 5.25 -13.12
CA ASN A 38 22.49 5.57 -11.91
C ASN A 38 21.74 5.03 -10.71
N ASN A 39 22.24 3.94 -10.17
CA ASN A 39 21.64 3.25 -9.02
C ASN A 39 22.25 3.75 -7.72
N GLU A 40 21.41 4.14 -6.76
CA GLU A 40 21.79 4.56 -5.41
C GLU A 40 21.05 3.72 -4.38
N ARG A 41 21.78 3.07 -3.48
CA ARG A 41 21.21 2.40 -2.31
C ARG A 41 21.02 3.44 -1.20
N ILE A 42 19.78 3.56 -0.70
CA ILE A 42 19.38 4.46 0.40
C ILE A 42 18.82 3.61 1.55
N ASP A 43 19.66 2.70 2.05
CA ASP A 43 19.26 1.69 3.03
C ASP A 43 19.16 2.27 4.45
N PHE A 44 18.18 1.78 5.20
CA PHE A 44 18.01 2.03 6.63
C PHE A 44 17.80 0.68 7.32
N ALA A 45 18.89 0.03 7.68
CA ALA A 45 18.89 -1.35 8.16
C ALA A 45 17.80 -1.62 9.22
N PRO A 46 17.03 -2.73 9.12
CA PRO A 46 17.22 -3.82 8.16
C PRO A 46 16.61 -3.60 6.76
N VAL A 47 15.96 -2.46 6.52
CA VAL A 47 15.24 -2.14 5.30
C VAL A 47 16.19 -1.74 4.18
N ALA A 48 16.01 -2.34 3.03
CA ALA A 48 16.74 -2.08 1.80
C ALA A 48 15.91 -1.19 0.85
N ASN A 49 16.58 -0.17 0.27
CA ASN A 49 15.93 0.74 -0.67
C ASN A 49 16.83 1.01 -1.88
N LEU A 50 16.21 1.16 -3.04
CA LEU A 50 16.88 1.52 -4.29
C LEU A 50 16.24 2.75 -4.91
N TRP A 51 17.06 3.77 -5.17
CA TRP A 51 16.76 4.89 -6.05
C TRP A 51 17.60 4.77 -7.31
N ALA A 52 16.96 4.65 -8.47
CA ALA A 52 17.67 4.49 -9.73
C ALA A 52 17.11 5.47 -10.78
N LYS A 53 18.00 6.10 -11.57
CA LYS A 53 17.62 7.13 -12.55
C LYS A 53 18.31 6.93 -13.89
N HIS A 54 17.57 7.16 -14.99
CA HIS A 54 18.07 7.27 -16.36
C HIS A 54 17.56 8.57 -16.99
N GLY A 55 18.40 9.25 -17.77
CA GLY A 55 18.09 10.57 -18.33
C GLY A 55 18.31 11.71 -17.33
N THR A 56 17.89 12.92 -17.69
CA THR A 56 18.11 14.13 -16.89
C THR A 56 16.98 15.13 -17.07
N GLY A 57 16.73 15.94 -16.04
CA GLY A 57 15.73 17.02 -16.09
C GLY A 57 14.29 16.51 -15.93
N HIS A 58 13.37 17.41 -16.21
CA HIS A 58 11.93 17.18 -16.10
C HIS A 58 11.30 16.91 -17.46
N PRO A 59 10.18 16.17 -17.50
CA PRO A 59 9.50 15.58 -16.34
C PRO A 59 10.23 14.36 -15.79
N VAL A 60 10.05 14.09 -14.50
CA VAL A 60 10.51 12.87 -13.82
C VAL A 60 9.35 11.90 -13.67
N LEU A 61 9.39 10.82 -14.43
CA LEU A 61 8.47 9.67 -14.27
C LEU A 61 9.13 8.62 -13.38
N CYS A 62 8.53 8.33 -12.25
CA CYS A 62 9.00 7.34 -11.30
C CYS A 62 8.10 6.10 -11.30
N PHE A 63 8.69 4.92 -11.41
CA PHE A 63 8.05 3.66 -11.02
C PHE A 63 8.37 3.37 -9.56
N ALA A 64 7.34 3.16 -8.76
CA ALA A 64 7.50 2.83 -7.34
C ALA A 64 6.88 1.47 -6.99
N GLY A 65 7.47 0.80 -6.01
CA GLY A 65 6.97 -0.47 -5.53
C GLY A 65 7.86 -1.12 -4.48
N HIS A 66 7.42 -2.29 -4.01
CA HIS A 66 8.09 -3.00 -2.94
C HIS A 66 8.51 -4.41 -3.34
N THR A 67 9.62 -4.87 -2.75
CA THR A 67 10.17 -6.22 -2.94
C THR A 67 9.77 -7.17 -1.83
N ASP A 68 9.42 -6.63 -0.68
CA ASP A 68 8.97 -7.42 0.46
C ASP A 68 7.56 -7.98 0.25
N VAL A 69 7.23 -8.98 1.03
CA VAL A 69 5.94 -9.68 0.98
C VAL A 69 5.49 -10.00 2.41
N VAL A 70 4.17 -10.08 2.62
CA VAL A 70 3.61 -10.57 3.88
C VAL A 70 4.02 -12.03 4.14
N PRO A 71 4.03 -12.50 5.39
CA PRO A 71 4.21 -13.92 5.72
C PRO A 71 3.28 -14.81 4.88
N SER A 72 3.77 -15.99 4.53
CA SER A 72 2.99 -16.95 3.70
C SER A 72 1.72 -17.46 4.37
N GLY A 73 1.64 -17.38 5.71
CA GLY A 73 0.63 -18.10 6.48
C GLY A 73 0.94 -19.60 6.61
N PRO A 74 -0.04 -20.43 6.99
CA PRO A 74 0.15 -21.85 7.20
C PRO A 74 0.63 -22.56 5.93
N ARG A 75 1.81 -23.16 6.01
CA ARG A 75 2.45 -23.81 4.86
C ARG A 75 1.63 -24.99 4.32
N GLU A 76 0.95 -25.69 5.20
CA GLU A 76 0.09 -26.84 4.91
C GLU A 76 -1.15 -26.51 4.07
N GLU A 77 -1.55 -25.25 4.06
CA GLU A 77 -2.69 -24.78 3.25
C GLU A 77 -2.28 -24.43 1.81
N TRP A 78 -0.97 -24.31 1.53
CA TRP A 78 -0.47 -24.04 0.20
C TRP A 78 -0.42 -25.32 -0.65
N GLN A 79 -0.96 -25.25 -1.86
CA GLN A 79 -0.88 -26.33 -2.85
C GLN A 79 0.53 -26.50 -3.45
N THR A 80 1.36 -25.47 -3.36
CA THR A 80 2.76 -25.44 -3.83
C THR A 80 3.60 -24.71 -2.79
N ASP A 81 4.94 -24.78 -2.89
CA ASP A 81 5.80 -23.92 -2.07
C ASP A 81 5.54 -22.44 -2.38
N PRO A 82 5.26 -21.56 -1.39
CA PRO A 82 5.01 -20.14 -1.62
C PRO A 82 6.20 -19.43 -2.28
N PHE A 83 7.41 -19.94 -2.16
CA PHE A 83 8.63 -19.37 -2.73
C PHE A 83 9.26 -20.20 -3.85
N GLU A 84 8.59 -21.26 -4.30
CA GLU A 84 8.92 -21.99 -5.52
C GLU A 84 7.79 -21.81 -6.55
N PRO A 85 7.92 -20.84 -7.48
CA PRO A 85 6.83 -20.48 -8.37
C PRO A 85 6.45 -21.63 -9.30
N VAL A 86 5.18 -22.02 -9.28
CA VAL A 86 4.64 -23.08 -10.13
C VAL A 86 3.64 -22.49 -11.11
N ILE A 87 3.80 -22.85 -12.38
CA ILE A 87 2.89 -22.42 -13.45
C ILE A 87 1.94 -23.57 -13.79
N ARG A 88 0.63 -23.32 -13.72
CA ARG A 88 -0.44 -24.23 -14.13
C ARG A 88 -1.48 -23.47 -14.93
N ASN A 89 -1.82 -23.94 -16.12
CA ASN A 89 -2.85 -23.37 -16.98
C ASN A 89 -2.72 -21.85 -17.21
N GLY A 90 -1.50 -21.33 -17.39
CA GLY A 90 -1.26 -19.92 -17.63
C GLY A 90 -1.28 -19.03 -16.36
N ILE A 91 -1.35 -19.65 -15.18
CA ILE A 91 -1.34 -18.98 -13.88
C ILE A 91 -0.07 -19.36 -13.14
N MET A 92 0.67 -18.37 -12.63
CA MET A 92 1.82 -18.54 -11.75
C MET A 92 1.38 -18.39 -10.29
N TYR A 93 1.69 -19.39 -9.46
CA TYR A 93 1.42 -19.42 -8.02
C TYR A 93 2.69 -19.15 -7.25
N GLY A 94 2.61 -18.30 -6.22
CA GLY A 94 3.69 -17.98 -5.29
C GLY A 94 3.39 -16.73 -4.48
N ARG A 95 3.98 -16.58 -3.30
CA ARG A 95 3.85 -15.38 -2.47
C ARG A 95 4.54 -14.19 -3.15
N GLY A 96 3.84 -13.07 -3.26
CA GLY A 96 4.29 -11.90 -4.00
C GLY A 96 4.02 -11.98 -5.50
N ALA A 97 3.37 -13.03 -5.99
CA ALA A 97 3.05 -13.17 -7.42
C ALA A 97 2.14 -12.04 -7.91
N ALA A 98 1.16 -11.64 -7.13
CA ALA A 98 0.29 -10.50 -7.41
C ALA A 98 0.77 -9.24 -6.69
N ASP A 99 1.24 -9.35 -5.45
CA ASP A 99 1.58 -8.23 -4.57
C ASP A 99 3.07 -8.29 -4.15
N MET A 100 3.97 -7.53 -4.81
CA MET A 100 3.77 -6.92 -6.15
C MET A 100 4.95 -7.26 -7.10
N LYS A 101 5.57 -8.46 -6.92
CA LYS A 101 6.77 -8.86 -7.71
C LYS A 101 6.51 -8.93 -9.21
N SER A 102 5.28 -9.26 -9.64
CA SER A 102 4.92 -9.19 -11.06
C SER A 102 4.84 -7.76 -11.58
N GLY A 103 4.39 -6.81 -10.77
CA GLY A 103 4.43 -5.38 -11.06
C GLY A 103 5.86 -4.89 -11.25
N LEU A 104 6.77 -5.23 -10.33
CA LEU A 104 8.20 -4.89 -10.43
C LEU A 104 8.85 -5.49 -11.68
N ALA A 105 8.55 -6.75 -11.99
CA ALA A 105 9.04 -7.40 -13.19
C ALA A 105 8.52 -6.72 -14.47
N ALA A 106 7.23 -6.36 -14.50
CA ALA A 106 6.64 -5.66 -15.63
C ALA A 106 7.26 -4.27 -15.86
N MET A 107 7.46 -3.48 -14.78
CA MET A 107 8.12 -2.17 -14.84
C MET A 107 9.55 -2.29 -15.38
N THR A 108 10.32 -3.25 -14.85
CA THR A 108 11.71 -3.46 -15.25
C THR A 108 11.82 -3.82 -16.73
N ILE A 109 11.01 -4.77 -17.22
CA ILE A 109 11.03 -5.19 -18.63
C ILE A 109 10.48 -4.09 -19.55
N ALA A 110 9.48 -3.32 -19.10
CA ALA A 110 8.98 -2.17 -19.83
C ALA A 110 10.06 -1.11 -20.02
N ALA A 111 10.83 -0.82 -18.95
CA ALA A 111 11.97 0.11 -19.04
C ALA A 111 13.06 -0.39 -19.99
N GLU A 112 13.38 -1.69 -19.98
CA GLU A 112 14.33 -2.28 -20.94
C GLU A 112 13.89 -2.04 -22.39
N ARG A 113 12.61 -2.27 -22.70
CA ARG A 113 12.05 -2.06 -24.03
C ARG A 113 12.02 -0.59 -24.44
N PHE A 114 11.58 0.26 -23.50
CA PHE A 114 11.49 1.69 -23.73
C PHE A 114 12.86 2.32 -24.03
N ILE A 115 13.87 2.06 -23.19
CA ILE A 115 15.23 2.59 -23.39
C ILE A 115 15.86 2.08 -24.69
N ALA A 116 15.61 0.82 -25.05
CA ALA A 116 16.10 0.28 -26.33
C ALA A 116 15.52 0.98 -27.56
N LYS A 117 14.25 1.45 -27.48
CA LYS A 117 13.58 2.19 -28.56
C LYS A 117 13.85 3.69 -28.51
N HIS A 118 13.97 4.25 -27.30
CA HIS A 118 14.06 5.68 -27.05
C HIS A 118 15.25 6.01 -26.13
N PRO A 119 16.50 5.77 -26.58
CA PRO A 119 17.69 5.98 -25.75
C PRO A 119 17.88 7.46 -25.36
N ASP A 120 17.38 8.40 -26.18
CA ASP A 120 17.47 9.84 -25.99
C ASP A 120 16.12 10.45 -25.56
N HIS A 121 15.32 9.71 -24.79
CA HIS A 121 14.02 10.18 -24.29
C HIS A 121 14.16 11.48 -23.48
N LYS A 122 13.09 12.27 -23.41
CA LYS A 122 13.04 13.49 -22.60
C LYS A 122 12.91 13.18 -21.12
N GLY A 123 13.40 14.10 -20.29
CA GLY A 123 13.23 14.00 -18.83
C GLY A 123 13.98 12.83 -18.20
N THR A 124 13.47 12.37 -17.08
CA THR A 124 14.09 11.33 -16.26
C THR A 124 13.11 10.17 -16.04
N LEU A 125 13.55 8.95 -16.31
CA LEU A 125 12.89 7.73 -15.86
C LEU A 125 13.55 7.28 -14.57
N ALA A 126 12.75 7.09 -13.50
CA ALA A 126 13.25 6.72 -12.20
C ALA A 126 12.56 5.47 -11.64
N PHE A 127 13.24 4.79 -10.71
CA PHE A 127 12.69 3.70 -9.89
C PHE A 127 12.94 4.03 -8.42
N LEU A 128 11.91 3.89 -7.60
CA LEU A 128 11.95 3.96 -6.14
C LEU A 128 11.41 2.65 -5.60
N LEU A 129 12.29 1.79 -5.11
CA LEU A 129 11.94 0.45 -4.66
C LEU A 129 12.36 0.26 -3.20
N THR A 130 11.51 -0.42 -2.41
CA THR A 130 11.73 -0.64 -0.97
C THR A 130 11.46 -2.09 -0.58
N SER A 131 11.93 -2.49 0.60
CA SER A 131 11.58 -3.74 1.27
C SER A 131 10.76 -3.53 2.56
N ASP A 132 10.03 -2.41 2.70
CA ASP A 132 9.23 -2.09 3.91
C ASP A 132 7.90 -1.40 3.54
N GLU A 133 7.13 -1.96 2.59
CA GLU A 133 5.75 -1.54 2.35
C GLU A 133 4.78 -2.35 3.20
N GLU A 134 4.96 -3.66 3.24
CA GLU A 134 4.10 -4.64 3.90
C GLU A 134 4.34 -4.74 5.42
N GLY A 135 5.33 -4.02 5.91
CA GLY A 135 5.71 -3.97 7.31
C GLY A 135 5.29 -2.67 8.01
N PRO A 136 6.14 -2.15 8.90
CA PRO A 136 5.90 -0.88 9.59
C PRO A 136 5.87 0.35 8.69
N SER A 137 6.44 0.27 7.47
CA SER A 137 6.55 1.35 6.47
C SER A 137 7.21 2.61 7.06
N VAL A 138 8.25 2.44 7.85
CA VAL A 138 8.96 3.51 8.55
C VAL A 138 10.28 3.86 7.85
N ASP A 139 11.05 2.84 7.52
CA ASP A 139 12.41 2.96 6.97
C ASP A 139 12.48 2.71 5.45
N GLY A 140 11.32 2.52 4.81
CA GLY A 140 11.14 2.37 3.37
C GLY A 140 10.97 3.69 2.64
N THR A 141 10.04 3.73 1.69
CA THR A 141 9.72 4.86 0.81
C THR A 141 9.59 6.18 1.58
N ARG A 142 9.00 6.17 2.77
CA ARG A 142 8.88 7.36 3.62
C ARG A 142 10.22 8.04 3.88
N ARG A 143 11.26 7.28 4.26
CA ARG A 143 12.58 7.84 4.56
C ARG A 143 13.35 8.19 3.29
N VAL A 144 13.19 7.38 2.24
CA VAL A 144 13.79 7.72 0.94
C VAL A 144 13.25 9.06 0.45
N MET A 145 11.93 9.31 0.54
CA MET A 145 11.36 10.59 0.16
C MET A 145 11.93 11.77 0.98
N GLN A 146 12.14 11.61 2.30
CA GLN A 146 12.80 12.63 3.10
C GLN A 146 14.23 12.95 2.62
N VAL A 147 14.98 11.93 2.18
CA VAL A 147 16.31 12.13 1.59
C VAL A 147 16.23 12.86 0.26
N LEU A 148 15.27 12.50 -0.61
CA LEU A 148 15.10 13.13 -1.92
C LEU A 148 14.59 14.58 -1.81
N GLU A 149 13.69 14.88 -0.87
CA GLU A 149 13.20 16.24 -0.60
C GLU A 149 14.32 17.18 -0.10
N ALA A 150 15.33 16.65 0.58
CA ALA A 150 16.52 17.43 0.98
C ALA A 150 17.46 17.74 -0.21
N ARG A 151 17.19 17.17 -1.38
CA ARG A 151 17.92 17.38 -2.65
C ARG A 151 17.04 18.15 -3.63
N PRO A 152 17.60 18.76 -4.68
CA PRO A 152 16.81 19.39 -5.75
C PRO A 152 16.17 18.33 -6.70
N GLU A 153 15.72 17.19 -6.14
CA GLU A 153 15.13 16.09 -6.89
C GLU A 153 13.63 16.05 -6.63
N LYS A 154 12.83 16.24 -7.68
CA LYS A 154 11.37 16.17 -7.59
C LYS A 154 10.85 15.10 -8.54
N ILE A 155 9.87 14.34 -8.08
CA ILE A 155 9.09 13.43 -8.89
C ILE A 155 7.88 14.21 -9.41
N ASP A 156 7.66 14.25 -10.74
CA ASP A 156 6.48 14.87 -11.33
C ASP A 156 5.33 13.87 -11.43
N TRP A 157 5.64 12.65 -11.84
CA TRP A 157 4.69 11.56 -12.04
C TRP A 157 5.19 10.28 -11.40
N CYS A 158 4.31 9.56 -10.73
CA CYS A 158 4.63 8.25 -10.14
C CYS A 158 3.58 7.20 -10.51
N VAL A 159 4.05 6.06 -10.96
CA VAL A 159 3.24 4.85 -11.16
C VAL A 159 3.64 3.83 -10.10
N VAL A 160 2.72 3.49 -9.21
CA VAL A 160 2.92 2.40 -8.25
C VAL A 160 2.35 1.12 -8.84
N GLY A 161 3.13 0.04 -8.85
CA GLY A 161 2.75 -1.22 -9.51
C GLY A 161 1.90 -2.15 -8.67
N GLU A 162 1.17 -1.59 -7.72
CA GLU A 162 0.25 -2.31 -6.83
C GLU A 162 -0.88 -3.00 -7.58
N PRO A 163 -1.37 -4.17 -7.12
CA PRO A 163 -2.49 -4.88 -7.73
C PRO A 163 -3.79 -4.09 -7.59
N SER A 164 -4.05 -3.22 -8.56
CA SER A 164 -5.19 -2.30 -8.56
C SER A 164 -6.43 -2.85 -9.25
N SER A 165 -6.26 -3.84 -10.15
CA SER A 165 -7.33 -4.37 -10.98
C SER A 165 -8.27 -5.29 -10.20
N GLY A 166 -9.57 -5.23 -10.50
CA GLY A 166 -10.62 -6.01 -9.84
C GLY A 166 -10.87 -7.37 -10.51
N GLU A 167 -11.64 -7.39 -11.59
CA GLU A 167 -12.01 -8.60 -12.33
C GLU A 167 -11.17 -8.81 -13.60
N LYS A 168 -10.77 -7.70 -14.23
CA LYS A 168 -9.97 -7.70 -15.47
C LYS A 168 -8.82 -6.75 -15.35
N LEU A 169 -7.69 -7.09 -15.94
CA LEU A 169 -6.52 -6.22 -15.95
C LEU A 169 -6.87 -4.83 -16.48
N GLY A 170 -6.55 -3.80 -15.71
CA GLY A 170 -6.76 -2.41 -16.06
C GLY A 170 -8.21 -1.92 -15.91
N ASP A 171 -9.14 -2.71 -15.40
CA ASP A 171 -10.52 -2.25 -15.16
C ASP A 171 -10.59 -1.14 -14.10
N THR A 172 -9.60 -1.08 -13.22
CA THR A 172 -9.50 -0.09 -12.15
C THR A 172 -8.09 0.46 -12.05
N VAL A 173 -7.97 1.79 -12.07
CA VAL A 173 -6.75 2.55 -11.79
C VAL A 173 -6.97 3.35 -10.51
N LYS A 174 -6.03 3.26 -9.55
CA LYS A 174 -6.12 4.10 -8.37
C LYS A 174 -5.46 5.46 -8.65
N ILE A 175 -6.22 6.53 -8.39
CA ILE A 175 -5.79 7.92 -8.52
C ILE A 175 -5.71 8.62 -7.16
N GLY A 176 -5.77 7.86 -6.09
CA GLY A 176 -5.70 8.34 -4.72
C GLY A 176 -6.07 7.24 -3.74
N ARG A 177 -5.83 7.49 -2.48
CA ARG A 177 -6.17 6.59 -1.38
C ARG A 177 -6.73 7.39 -0.21
N ARG A 178 -7.65 6.79 0.54
CA ARG A 178 -8.10 7.35 1.82
C ARG A 178 -6.96 7.32 2.82
N GLY A 179 -6.95 8.28 3.73
CA GLY A 179 -6.07 8.27 4.89
C GLY A 179 -6.40 7.12 5.84
N SER A 180 -5.46 6.81 6.72
CA SER A 180 -5.60 5.76 7.73
C SER A 180 -5.06 6.26 9.07
N LEU A 181 -5.95 6.38 10.06
CA LEU A 181 -5.66 6.74 11.44
C LEU A 181 -6.09 5.58 12.35
N SER A 182 -5.16 5.07 13.13
CA SER A 182 -5.42 4.03 14.13
C SER A 182 -5.34 4.59 15.55
N GLY A 183 -6.16 4.03 16.45
CA GLY A 183 -6.09 4.29 17.88
C GLY A 183 -5.94 3.01 18.67
N LYS A 184 -5.09 3.06 19.71
CA LYS A 184 -4.97 2.03 20.74
C LYS A 184 -5.52 2.63 22.03
N LEU A 185 -6.72 2.22 22.38
CA LEU A 185 -7.47 2.70 23.53
C LEU A 185 -7.36 1.71 24.68
N THR A 186 -6.95 2.20 25.85
CA THR A 186 -7.04 1.45 27.10
C THR A 186 -8.01 2.19 28.00
N VAL A 187 -9.10 1.54 28.41
CA VAL A 187 -10.07 2.07 29.38
C VAL A 187 -9.76 1.50 30.75
N HIS A 188 -9.58 2.38 31.70
CA HIS A 188 -9.23 2.04 33.07
C HIS A 188 -10.49 1.96 33.93
N GLY A 189 -10.69 0.83 34.58
CA GLY A 189 -11.75 0.58 35.55
C GLY A 189 -11.17 0.17 36.90
N ILE A 190 -12.04 -0.42 37.74
CA ILE A 190 -11.67 -1.00 39.01
C ILE A 190 -12.20 -2.44 39.05
N GLN A 191 -11.29 -3.41 39.18
CA GLN A 191 -11.66 -4.82 39.27
C GLN A 191 -12.43 -5.11 40.56
N GLY A 192 -13.45 -5.94 40.46
CA GLY A 192 -14.22 -6.35 41.62
C GLY A 192 -15.10 -7.59 41.41
N HIS A 193 -15.79 -7.96 42.44
CA HIS A 193 -16.73 -9.09 42.36
C HIS A 193 -18.07 -8.61 41.79
N VAL A 194 -18.66 -9.35 40.85
CA VAL A 194 -19.91 -8.97 40.16
C VAL A 194 -21.10 -8.77 41.10
N ALA A 195 -21.08 -9.40 42.27
CA ALA A 195 -22.12 -9.22 43.30
C ALA A 195 -21.98 -7.91 44.10
N TYR A 196 -20.85 -7.18 43.96
CA TYR A 196 -20.57 -5.94 44.66
C TYR A 196 -20.17 -4.83 43.67
N PRO A 197 -21.03 -4.49 42.67
CA PRO A 197 -20.70 -3.56 41.61
C PRO A 197 -20.39 -2.14 42.11
N HIS A 198 -20.85 -1.77 43.30
CA HIS A 198 -20.57 -0.48 43.94
C HIS A 198 -19.14 -0.33 44.46
N LEU A 199 -18.33 -1.39 44.45
CA LEU A 199 -16.91 -1.41 44.81
C LEU A 199 -16.00 -1.55 43.56
N ALA A 200 -16.57 -1.48 42.38
CA ALA A 200 -15.86 -1.69 41.13
C ALA A 200 -16.30 -0.66 40.05
N ASP A 201 -15.45 -0.44 39.07
CA ASP A 201 -15.79 0.31 37.86
C ASP A 201 -15.59 -0.59 36.64
N ASN A 202 -16.69 -0.97 36.01
CA ASN A 202 -16.60 -1.86 34.84
C ASN A 202 -16.23 -1.07 33.57
N PRO A 203 -15.01 -1.25 33.02
CA PRO A 203 -14.55 -0.48 31.86
C PRO A 203 -15.37 -0.80 30.59
N VAL A 204 -16.03 -1.96 30.51
CA VAL A 204 -16.94 -2.30 29.41
C VAL A 204 -18.18 -1.38 29.45
N HIS A 205 -18.76 -1.22 30.64
CA HIS A 205 -19.94 -0.35 30.84
C HIS A 205 -19.58 1.13 30.66
N LEU A 206 -18.37 1.55 31.07
CA LEU A 206 -17.89 2.92 30.88
C LEU A 206 -17.70 3.26 29.40
N LEU A 207 -17.17 2.32 28.60
CA LEU A 207 -16.93 2.55 27.19
C LEU A 207 -18.19 2.44 26.32
N ALA A 208 -19.13 1.58 26.67
CA ALA A 208 -20.24 1.18 25.81
C ALA A 208 -21.04 2.37 25.22
N PRO A 209 -21.42 3.43 25.97
CA PRO A 209 -22.14 4.58 25.41
C PRO A 209 -21.29 5.36 24.39
N ALA A 210 -20.02 5.61 24.70
CA ALA A 210 -19.10 6.31 23.79
C ALA A 210 -18.83 5.48 22.53
N LEU A 211 -18.67 4.18 22.67
CA LEU A 211 -18.46 3.28 21.54
C LEU A 211 -19.68 3.23 20.61
N ALA A 212 -20.89 3.19 21.16
CA ALA A 212 -22.12 3.24 20.38
C ALA A 212 -22.22 4.53 19.55
N GLU A 213 -21.88 5.67 20.13
CA GLU A 213 -21.85 6.93 19.44
C GLU A 213 -20.78 6.97 18.33
N LEU A 214 -19.55 6.53 18.63
CA LEU A 214 -18.46 6.46 17.65
C LEU A 214 -18.80 5.54 16.46
N ALA A 215 -19.42 4.39 16.75
CA ALA A 215 -19.75 3.39 15.75
C ALA A 215 -20.90 3.82 14.80
N THR A 216 -21.81 4.66 15.28
CA THR A 216 -22.98 5.12 14.51
C THR A 216 -22.82 6.51 13.92
N ARG A 217 -21.72 7.20 14.24
CA ARG A 217 -21.48 8.56 13.79
C ARG A 217 -21.32 8.64 12.27
N GLU A 218 -22.03 9.55 11.63
CA GLU A 218 -21.70 10.02 10.29
C GLU A 218 -20.52 10.99 10.39
N TRP A 219 -19.35 10.56 9.91
CA TRP A 219 -18.11 11.36 9.96
C TRP A 219 -18.06 12.42 8.86
N ASP A 220 -18.48 12.06 7.66
CA ASP A 220 -18.71 12.88 6.47
C ASP A 220 -19.51 12.09 5.43
N LYS A 221 -19.84 12.74 4.33
CA LYS A 221 -20.54 12.10 3.20
C LYS A 221 -19.63 11.69 2.05
N GLY A 222 -18.30 11.82 2.26
CA GLY A 222 -17.35 11.70 1.16
C GLY A 222 -17.50 12.83 0.14
N ASN A 223 -16.97 12.61 -1.05
CA ASN A 223 -17.12 13.54 -2.17
C ASN A 223 -17.11 12.77 -3.51
N SER A 224 -16.99 13.48 -4.64
CA SER A 224 -17.01 12.88 -5.98
C SER A 224 -15.93 11.81 -6.20
N PHE A 225 -14.87 11.81 -5.41
CA PHE A 225 -13.70 10.91 -5.55
C PHE A 225 -13.52 9.97 -4.37
N PHE A 226 -14.01 10.34 -3.19
CA PHE A 226 -13.79 9.57 -1.97
C PHE A 226 -15.08 9.07 -1.35
N GLN A 227 -15.07 7.82 -0.95
CA GLN A 227 -16.11 7.26 -0.09
C GLN A 227 -16.11 7.98 1.28
N PRO A 228 -17.25 7.98 2.00
CA PRO A 228 -17.34 8.52 3.36
C PRO A 228 -16.25 7.94 4.29
N THR A 229 -15.86 8.75 5.26
CA THR A 229 -14.99 8.33 6.35
C THR A 229 -15.69 7.27 7.21
N THR A 230 -14.95 6.23 7.58
CA THR A 230 -15.46 5.10 8.35
C THR A 230 -14.62 4.83 9.59
N PHE A 231 -15.29 4.52 10.71
CA PHE A 231 -14.68 4.08 11.97
C PHE A 231 -14.96 2.59 12.18
N GLN A 232 -13.91 1.79 12.49
CA GLN A 232 -14.05 0.36 12.75
C GLN A 232 -13.19 -0.07 13.94
N VAL A 233 -13.80 -0.79 14.88
CA VAL A 233 -13.05 -1.46 15.94
C VAL A 233 -12.57 -2.81 15.42
N SER A 234 -11.26 -3.00 15.42
CA SER A 234 -10.63 -4.24 14.93
C SER A 234 -10.37 -5.25 16.04
N ASN A 235 -10.15 -4.78 17.27
CA ASN A 235 -9.88 -5.63 18.43
C ASN A 235 -10.52 -5.03 19.66
N LEU A 236 -11.08 -5.91 20.51
CA LEU A 236 -11.63 -5.54 21.80
C LEU A 236 -11.41 -6.71 22.77
N SER A 237 -10.80 -6.45 23.92
CA SER A 237 -10.52 -7.44 24.93
C SER A 237 -10.68 -6.87 26.34
N ALA A 238 -11.35 -7.65 27.21
CA ALA A 238 -11.50 -7.36 28.63
C ALA A 238 -11.73 -8.65 29.42
N GLY A 239 -11.46 -8.62 30.70
CA GLY A 239 -11.76 -9.72 31.63
C GLY A 239 -10.66 -10.76 31.75
N THR A 240 -10.79 -11.58 32.80
CA THR A 240 -9.85 -12.64 33.18
C THR A 240 -10.32 -14.04 32.75
N GLY A 241 -11.54 -14.13 32.16
CA GLY A 241 -12.22 -15.39 31.85
C GLY A 241 -13.08 -15.91 33.02
N ALA A 242 -12.96 -15.36 34.22
CA ALA A 242 -13.78 -15.75 35.37
C ALA A 242 -15.15 -15.03 35.31
N PRO A 243 -16.28 -15.78 35.42
CA PRO A 243 -17.63 -15.20 35.24
C PRO A 243 -18.08 -14.30 36.40
N ASN A 244 -17.41 -14.33 37.52
CA ASN A 244 -17.74 -13.56 38.72
C ASN A 244 -16.80 -12.36 38.97
N VAL A 245 -15.96 -11.99 38.00
CA VAL A 245 -14.99 -10.91 38.13
C VAL A 245 -15.32 -9.80 37.13
N ILE A 246 -15.55 -8.58 37.63
CA ILE A 246 -15.60 -7.35 36.86
C ILE A 246 -14.16 -7.01 36.44
N PRO A 247 -13.85 -6.80 35.15
CA PRO A 247 -12.51 -6.46 34.73
C PRO A 247 -12.06 -5.09 35.25
N GLY A 248 -10.76 -4.93 35.47
CA GLY A 248 -10.16 -3.62 35.82
C GLY A 248 -9.67 -2.82 34.61
N GLU A 249 -9.61 -3.45 33.44
CA GLU A 249 -9.11 -2.84 32.20
C GLU A 249 -9.83 -3.41 30.98
N LEU A 250 -10.03 -2.55 29.97
CA LEU A 250 -10.45 -2.94 28.62
C LEU A 250 -9.46 -2.37 27.62
N LYS A 251 -9.03 -3.17 26.65
CA LYS A 251 -8.19 -2.74 25.51
C LYS A 251 -8.99 -2.83 24.23
N ALA A 252 -8.95 -1.76 23.45
CA ALA A 252 -9.53 -1.71 22.11
C ALA A 252 -8.51 -1.17 21.09
N ARG A 253 -8.57 -1.69 19.86
CA ARG A 253 -7.92 -1.10 18.70
C ARG A 253 -8.97 -0.75 17.68
N PHE A 254 -8.87 0.44 17.13
CA PHE A 254 -9.75 0.89 16.05
C PHE A 254 -8.95 1.52 14.93
N ASN A 255 -9.55 1.58 13.74
CA ASN A 255 -9.00 2.24 12.57
C ASN A 255 -10.06 3.13 11.92
N ILE A 256 -9.64 4.28 11.44
CA ILE A 256 -10.44 5.22 10.68
C ILE A 256 -9.85 5.31 9.29
N ARG A 257 -10.66 4.98 8.28
CA ARG A 257 -10.36 5.27 6.87
C ARG A 257 -11.04 6.56 6.50
N PHE A 258 -10.27 7.61 6.21
CA PHE A 258 -10.83 8.95 6.08
C PHE A 258 -10.56 9.58 4.72
N SER A 259 -11.54 10.37 4.29
CA SER A 259 -11.53 11.13 3.05
C SER A 259 -10.79 12.46 3.22
N THR A 260 -10.66 13.21 2.14
CA THR A 260 -10.13 14.59 2.17
C THR A 260 -11.03 15.60 2.89
N GLU A 261 -12.25 15.20 3.30
CA GLU A 261 -13.17 16.01 4.10
C GLU A 261 -12.81 16.05 5.59
N GLN A 262 -11.85 15.23 5.99
CA GLN A 262 -11.39 15.13 7.38
C GLN A 262 -9.90 15.46 7.50
N SER A 263 -9.49 15.86 8.71
CA SER A 263 -8.09 15.91 9.11
C SER A 263 -7.84 15.02 10.32
N VAL A 264 -6.59 14.63 10.51
CA VAL A 264 -6.17 13.82 11.66
C VAL A 264 -6.56 14.52 12.96
N GLU A 265 -6.26 15.81 13.07
CA GLU A 265 -6.50 16.63 14.27
C GLU A 265 -7.99 16.72 14.60
N LYS A 266 -8.83 16.92 13.57
CA LYS A 266 -10.30 17.00 13.74
C LYS A 266 -10.88 15.67 14.24
N MET A 267 -10.42 14.55 13.68
CA MET A 267 -10.87 13.23 14.13
C MET A 267 -10.41 12.90 15.54
N GLN A 268 -9.14 13.20 15.87
CA GLN A 268 -8.60 13.03 17.21
C GLN A 268 -9.37 13.86 18.24
N ALA A 269 -9.60 15.13 17.95
CA ALA A 269 -10.38 16.01 18.83
C ALA A 269 -11.81 15.50 19.03
N THR A 270 -12.49 15.07 17.93
CA THR A 270 -13.85 14.54 18.02
C THR A 270 -13.93 13.28 18.88
N ILE A 271 -12.99 12.35 18.74
CA ILE A 271 -12.99 11.11 19.54
C ILE A 271 -12.69 11.41 21.00
N THR A 272 -11.71 12.27 21.26
CA THR A 272 -11.39 12.71 22.63
C THR A 272 -12.58 13.37 23.30
N GLU A 273 -13.26 14.31 22.59
CA GLU A 273 -14.48 14.96 23.09
C GLU A 273 -15.60 13.95 23.45
N ILE A 274 -15.81 12.95 22.61
CA ILE A 274 -16.83 11.92 22.87
C ILE A 274 -16.46 11.10 24.11
N LEU A 275 -15.20 10.64 24.21
CA LEU A 275 -14.75 9.87 25.39
C LEU A 275 -14.86 10.68 26.68
N ASP A 276 -14.45 11.96 26.65
CA ASP A 276 -14.48 12.86 27.81
C ASP A 276 -15.93 13.18 28.23
N ARG A 277 -16.82 13.44 27.27
CA ARG A 277 -18.25 13.70 27.54
C ARG A 277 -18.94 12.52 28.20
N HIS A 278 -18.55 11.30 27.84
CA HIS A 278 -19.02 10.07 28.47
C HIS A 278 -18.23 9.72 29.74
N LYS A 279 -17.30 10.59 30.19
CA LYS A 279 -16.50 10.44 31.40
C LYS A 279 -15.73 9.12 31.45
N VAL A 280 -15.27 8.65 30.30
CA VAL A 280 -14.42 7.46 30.20
C VAL A 280 -13.05 7.80 30.80
N ASN A 281 -12.55 6.94 31.68
CA ASN A 281 -11.16 7.03 32.16
C ASN A 281 -10.27 6.21 31.22
N TYR A 282 -9.40 6.85 30.43
CA TYR A 282 -8.68 6.19 29.35
C TYR A 282 -7.26 6.68 29.13
N THR A 283 -6.49 5.86 28.43
CA THR A 283 -5.26 6.21 27.73
C THR A 283 -5.44 5.92 26.24
N LEU A 284 -5.06 6.85 25.37
CA LEU A 284 -5.23 6.72 23.92
C LEU A 284 -3.93 7.07 23.19
N GLU A 285 -3.41 6.08 22.46
CA GLU A 285 -2.24 6.21 21.60
C GLU A 285 -2.68 6.26 20.13
N TRP A 286 -2.12 7.19 19.35
CA TRP A 286 -2.46 7.39 17.95
C TRP A 286 -1.35 6.95 17.02
N PHE A 287 -1.74 6.37 15.88
CA PHE A 287 -0.84 6.01 14.81
C PHE A 287 -1.44 6.42 13.45
N VAL A 288 -0.77 7.34 12.75
CA VAL A 288 -1.14 7.79 11.39
C VAL A 288 -0.36 6.95 10.39
N SER A 289 -1.02 6.04 9.69
CA SER A 289 -0.39 5.22 8.64
C SER A 289 -0.20 6.02 7.35
N GLY A 290 -1.09 6.98 7.06
CA GLY A 290 -0.98 7.85 5.89
C GLY A 290 -2.10 8.87 5.83
N LEU A 291 -1.81 10.00 5.18
CA LEU A 291 -2.79 11.00 4.83
C LEU A 291 -3.53 10.61 3.54
N PRO A 292 -4.75 11.09 3.31
CA PRO A 292 -5.40 10.89 2.03
C PRO A 292 -4.64 11.64 0.94
N PHE A 293 -4.57 11.06 -0.25
CA PHE A 293 -4.04 11.76 -1.42
C PHE A 293 -4.94 11.54 -2.63
N PHE A 294 -4.86 12.47 -3.57
CA PHE A 294 -5.66 12.47 -4.80
C PHE A 294 -4.87 13.07 -5.94
N THR A 295 -4.81 12.37 -7.05
CA THR A 295 -4.27 12.85 -8.33
C THR A 295 -5.42 13.35 -9.19
N ALA A 296 -5.44 14.64 -9.45
CA ALA A 296 -6.40 15.24 -10.36
C ALA A 296 -6.18 14.73 -11.82
N PRO A 297 -7.23 14.73 -12.65
CA PRO A 297 -7.09 14.45 -14.09
C PRO A 297 -5.95 15.28 -14.72
N GLY A 298 -5.11 14.65 -15.53
CA GLY A 298 -3.96 15.29 -16.15
C GLY A 298 -3.09 14.28 -16.90
N PRO A 299 -1.88 14.69 -17.36
CA PRO A 299 -1.08 13.89 -18.28
C PRO A 299 -0.85 12.44 -17.82
N LEU A 300 -0.59 12.21 -16.53
CA LEU A 300 -0.35 10.86 -16.00
C LEU A 300 -1.62 10.00 -16.06
N SER A 301 -2.76 10.51 -15.59
CA SER A 301 -4.02 9.76 -15.62
C SER A 301 -4.49 9.50 -17.05
N ASP A 302 -4.29 10.47 -17.96
CA ASP A 302 -4.67 10.34 -19.35
C ASP A 302 -3.82 9.31 -20.08
N ALA A 303 -2.47 9.35 -19.90
CA ALA A 303 -1.57 8.34 -20.43
C ALA A 303 -1.89 6.93 -19.89
N THR A 304 -2.24 6.83 -18.60
CA THR A 304 -2.63 5.56 -17.99
C THR A 304 -3.92 5.01 -18.60
N GLN A 305 -4.96 5.84 -18.72
CA GLN A 305 -6.23 5.42 -19.32
C GLN A 305 -6.08 5.06 -20.80
N GLN A 306 -5.26 5.82 -21.52
CA GLN A 306 -4.95 5.53 -22.92
C GLN A 306 -4.25 4.18 -23.07
N ALA A 307 -3.20 3.91 -22.29
CA ALA A 307 -2.48 2.64 -22.31
C ALA A 307 -3.41 1.46 -21.96
N VAL A 308 -4.24 1.59 -20.93
CA VAL A 308 -5.23 0.56 -20.59
C VAL A 308 -6.15 0.30 -21.76
N LYS A 309 -6.71 1.35 -22.37
CA LYS A 309 -7.66 1.21 -23.49
C LYS A 309 -7.03 0.57 -24.71
N GLU A 310 -5.79 0.92 -25.04
CA GLU A 310 -5.07 0.37 -26.19
C GLU A 310 -4.84 -1.16 -26.05
N PHE A 311 -4.49 -1.64 -24.86
CA PHE A 311 -4.11 -3.04 -24.70
C PHE A 311 -5.22 -3.95 -24.15
N THR A 312 -6.29 -3.40 -23.55
CA THR A 312 -7.40 -4.19 -23.01
C THR A 312 -8.74 -3.90 -23.65
N GLY A 313 -8.87 -2.80 -24.36
CA GLY A 313 -10.15 -2.29 -24.87
C GLY A 313 -11.06 -1.68 -23.79
N LEU A 314 -10.64 -1.70 -22.52
CA LEU A 314 -11.43 -1.21 -21.39
C LEU A 314 -11.25 0.31 -21.20
N THR A 315 -12.27 0.95 -20.65
CA THR A 315 -12.14 2.26 -20.02
C THR A 315 -11.99 2.03 -18.53
N ALA A 316 -10.82 2.37 -17.98
CA ALA A 316 -10.55 2.16 -16.56
C ALA A 316 -11.45 3.01 -15.66
N THR A 317 -11.96 2.41 -14.59
CA THR A 317 -12.58 3.16 -13.49
C THR A 317 -11.49 3.82 -12.65
N LEU A 318 -11.51 5.14 -12.56
CA LEU A 318 -10.63 5.90 -11.68
C LEU A 318 -11.18 5.83 -10.25
N SER A 319 -10.37 5.37 -9.28
CA SER A 319 -10.85 5.00 -7.95
C SER A 319 -9.87 5.42 -6.84
N THR A 320 -10.42 5.69 -5.65
CA THR A 320 -9.65 5.95 -4.42
C THR A 320 -9.90 4.88 -3.35
N THR A 321 -10.57 3.78 -3.72
CA THR A 321 -10.95 2.71 -2.80
C THR A 321 -9.79 1.77 -2.49
N GLY A 322 -9.94 0.95 -1.44
CA GLY A 322 -9.01 -0.10 -1.05
C GLY A 322 -8.09 0.28 0.11
N GLY A 323 -7.01 -0.48 0.25
CA GLY A 323 -5.95 -0.27 1.24
C GLY A 323 -5.17 1.03 1.00
N THR A 324 -4.00 1.13 1.56
CA THR A 324 -3.07 2.22 1.23
C THR A 324 -1.86 1.63 0.50
N SER A 325 -0.98 2.47 -0.02
CA SER A 325 0.25 2.09 -0.72
C SER A 325 1.34 3.13 -0.45
N ASP A 326 2.55 2.88 -0.90
CA ASP A 326 3.66 3.82 -0.82
C ASP A 326 3.41 5.15 -1.55
N GLY A 327 2.43 5.20 -2.43
CA GLY A 327 1.94 6.46 -3.02
C GLY A 327 1.60 7.53 -2.00
N ARG A 328 1.21 7.13 -0.78
CA ARG A 328 0.94 8.03 0.37
C ARG A 328 2.14 8.86 0.83
N PHE A 329 3.35 8.40 0.53
CA PHE A 329 4.59 9.11 0.89
C PHE A 329 5.14 9.93 -0.27
N ILE A 330 4.76 9.62 -1.49
CA ILE A 330 5.20 10.29 -2.71
C ILE A 330 4.28 11.47 -3.06
N ALA A 331 2.97 11.26 -3.04
CA ALA A 331 1.99 12.29 -3.40
C ALA A 331 2.10 13.60 -2.61
N PRO A 332 2.41 13.62 -1.29
CA PRO A 332 2.57 14.86 -0.53
C PRO A 332 3.67 15.79 -1.03
N THR A 333 4.65 15.28 -1.80
CA THR A 333 5.72 16.11 -2.40
C THR A 333 5.26 16.91 -3.63
N GLY A 334 4.01 16.74 -4.04
CA GLY A 334 3.41 17.39 -5.20
C GLY A 334 3.41 16.52 -6.46
N ALA A 335 3.90 15.30 -6.39
CA ALA A 335 3.84 14.34 -7.49
C ALA A 335 2.39 13.89 -7.77
N SER A 336 2.03 13.77 -9.04
CA SER A 336 0.84 13.02 -9.44
C SER A 336 1.12 11.53 -9.30
N VAL A 337 0.25 10.78 -8.63
CA VAL A 337 0.44 9.35 -8.38
C VAL A 337 -0.75 8.56 -8.90
N VAL A 338 -0.49 7.51 -9.66
CA VAL A 338 -1.49 6.50 -10.03
C VAL A 338 -0.99 5.11 -9.63
N GLU A 339 -1.93 4.20 -9.37
CA GLU A 339 -1.58 2.81 -9.16
C GLU A 339 -2.24 1.97 -10.26
N LEU A 340 -1.44 1.21 -10.94
CA LEU A 340 -1.86 0.28 -11.99
C LEU A 340 -1.07 -1.01 -11.85
N GLY A 341 -1.77 -2.13 -11.73
CA GLY A 341 -1.15 -3.44 -11.64
C GLY A 341 -2.14 -4.57 -11.90
N VAL A 342 -1.71 -5.78 -11.61
CA VAL A 342 -2.48 -7.00 -11.83
C VAL A 342 -3.73 -7.10 -10.94
N LEU A 343 -4.45 -8.22 -11.02
CA LEU A 343 -5.66 -8.45 -10.22
C LEU A 343 -5.31 -8.64 -8.74
N ASN A 344 -6.13 -8.03 -7.86
CA ASN A 344 -5.95 -8.07 -6.40
C ASN A 344 -6.66 -9.22 -5.68
N ALA A 345 -7.33 -10.10 -6.41
CA ALA A 345 -8.22 -11.10 -5.82
C ALA A 345 -7.54 -12.09 -4.86
N THR A 346 -6.22 -12.31 -5.02
CA THR A 346 -5.46 -13.32 -4.27
C THR A 346 -4.38 -12.75 -3.35
N ILE A 347 -4.23 -11.41 -3.29
CA ILE A 347 -3.23 -10.78 -2.42
C ILE A 347 -3.42 -11.20 -0.96
N HIS A 348 -2.31 -11.38 -0.22
CA HIS A 348 -2.27 -11.79 1.19
C HIS A 348 -2.91 -13.15 1.51
N LYS A 349 -3.45 -13.86 0.53
CA LYS A 349 -4.05 -15.19 0.72
C LYS A 349 -3.03 -16.30 0.50
N VAL A 350 -3.32 -17.49 1.03
CA VAL A 350 -2.66 -18.72 0.58
C VAL A 350 -3.00 -18.98 -0.89
N ASN A 351 -2.06 -19.61 -1.62
CA ASN A 351 -2.17 -19.82 -3.06
C ASN A 351 -2.30 -18.52 -3.88
N GLU A 352 -1.67 -17.45 -3.41
CA GLU A 352 -1.54 -16.22 -4.19
C GLU A 352 -1.03 -16.52 -5.60
N CYS A 353 -1.58 -15.84 -6.59
CA CYS A 353 -1.28 -16.14 -7.98
C CYS A 353 -1.51 -14.96 -8.92
N VAL A 354 -0.90 -15.05 -10.12
CA VAL A 354 -1.05 -14.08 -11.20
C VAL A 354 -1.20 -14.77 -12.54
N ARG A 355 -2.01 -14.23 -13.44
CA ARG A 355 -2.07 -14.69 -14.83
C ARG A 355 -0.85 -14.18 -15.59
N MET A 356 -0.13 -15.06 -16.25
CA MET A 356 1.07 -14.70 -17.02
C MET A 356 0.75 -13.70 -18.15
N ALA A 357 -0.38 -13.86 -18.83
CA ALA A 357 -0.82 -12.93 -19.87
C ALA A 357 -1.06 -11.52 -19.34
N ASP A 358 -1.54 -11.38 -18.10
CA ASP A 358 -1.74 -10.07 -17.48
C ASP A 358 -0.40 -9.36 -17.20
N VAL A 359 0.63 -10.11 -16.78
CA VAL A 359 1.98 -9.57 -16.58
C VAL A 359 2.56 -9.06 -17.90
N ASP A 360 2.41 -9.83 -18.99
CA ASP A 360 2.90 -9.43 -20.31
C ASP A 360 2.15 -8.21 -20.88
N THR A 361 0.85 -8.13 -20.64
CA THR A 361 0.04 -6.98 -21.04
C THR A 361 0.41 -5.73 -20.22
N LEU A 362 0.69 -5.91 -18.92
CA LEU A 362 1.12 -4.82 -18.05
C LEU A 362 2.47 -4.21 -18.49
N VAL A 363 3.40 -5.04 -19.00
CA VAL A 363 4.64 -4.55 -19.65
C VAL A 363 4.33 -3.58 -20.79
N GLN A 364 3.38 -3.95 -21.67
CA GLN A 364 2.99 -3.11 -22.81
C GLN A 364 2.35 -1.79 -22.35
N MET A 365 1.52 -1.84 -21.30
CA MET A 365 0.91 -0.63 -20.74
C MET A 365 1.96 0.32 -20.16
N TYR A 366 2.91 -0.19 -19.38
CA TYR A 366 3.97 0.63 -18.78
C TYR A 366 4.92 1.20 -19.85
N GLU A 367 5.29 0.40 -20.85
CA GLU A 367 6.07 0.87 -21.99
C GLU A 367 5.34 2.02 -22.71
N ARG A 368 4.03 1.86 -22.96
CA ARG A 368 3.22 2.90 -23.61
C ARG A 368 3.08 4.17 -22.78
N MET A 369 2.93 4.04 -21.47
CA MET A 369 2.90 5.20 -20.58
C MET A 369 4.21 5.99 -20.64
N MET A 370 5.36 5.31 -20.66
CA MET A 370 6.66 5.98 -20.85
C MET A 370 6.74 6.68 -22.21
N GLU A 371 6.29 6.04 -23.30
CA GLU A 371 6.23 6.67 -24.62
C GLU A 371 5.37 7.95 -24.61
N LEU A 372 4.18 7.91 -24.00
CA LEU A 372 3.27 9.05 -23.96
C LEU A 372 3.77 10.22 -23.10
N LEU A 373 4.59 9.93 -22.09
CA LEU A 373 5.01 10.91 -21.10
C LEU A 373 6.44 11.44 -21.33
N LEU A 374 7.32 10.66 -21.97
CA LEU A 374 8.73 10.96 -22.08
C LEU A 374 9.22 11.09 -23.54
N THR A 375 8.37 10.98 -24.53
CA THR A 375 8.74 11.26 -25.96
C THR A 375 7.93 12.42 -26.50
#